data_1493ea0e5d433e36855ff851446bef21
#
_entry.id   1493ea0e5d433e36855ff851446bef21
#
_cell.length_a   1.000
_cell.length_b   1.000
_cell.length_c   1.000
_cell.angle_alpha   90.00
_cell.angle_beta   90.00
_cell.angle_gamma   90.00
#
_symmetry.space_group_name_H-M   'P 1'
#
loop_
_entity.id
_entity.type
_entity.pdbx_description
1 polymer ?
#
loop_
_entity_poly.entity_id
_entity_poly.type
_entity_poly.pdbx_seq_one_letter_code
_entity_poly.pdbx_strand_id
1 'polypeptide(L)'
;MKKIFISIALIAASLFNINGQSKLSENTTLAIACETPIGIDNQNAITIIENNIKQALVLNGLSATESRFTTITSAALINKDVTATAPAKYINIMEVSIFIADLYTGVIFGQTSFEIKGVGDSDGEAYIDAIHKINARNPKLRKLIKGAKESIIEYFESHSEEILCRIDSYMKAKDYKSAAYEAYAIPMVCRDLYNQASERIAYIPAEVLSGINPNAENIAKHFYSEPRGERICNV
;
A
#
# COMPACT_ATOMS: atom_id res chain seq x y z
N MET A 1 6.72 35.57 49.64
CA MET A 1 7.30 34.67 48.67
C MET A 1 6.50 33.36 48.47
N LYS A 2 5.17 33.35 48.68
CA LYS A 2 4.30 32.16 48.50
C LYS A 2 3.29 32.25 47.36
N LYS A 3 3.29 33.34 46.58
CA LYS A 3 2.30 33.57 45.52
C LYS A 3 2.82 33.34 44.06
N ILE A 4 4.11 33.07 43.90
CA ILE A 4 4.74 32.90 42.57
C ILE A 4 4.75 31.41 42.13
N PHE A 5 4.66 30.46 43.06
CA PHE A 5 4.68 29.02 42.75
C PHE A 5 3.37 28.45 42.22
N ILE A 6 2.25 29.16 42.41
CA ILE A 6 0.92 28.68 41.95
C ILE A 6 0.68 28.99 40.48
N SER A 7 1.32 30.04 39.95
CA SER A 7 1.14 30.44 38.55
C SER A 7 1.93 29.57 37.53
N ILE A 8 2.99 28.91 37.98
CA ILE A 8 3.80 28.04 37.08
C ILE A 8 3.17 26.65 36.96
N ALA A 9 2.46 26.18 37.95
CA ALA A 9 1.77 24.89 37.90
C ALA A 9 0.53 24.89 36.97
N LEU A 10 -0.11 26.06 36.78
CA LEU A 10 -1.29 26.16 35.88
C LEU A 10 -0.91 26.27 34.40
N ILE A 11 0.30 26.70 34.06
CA ILE A 11 0.77 26.78 32.65
C ILE A 11 1.26 25.44 32.15
N ALA A 12 1.76 24.57 33.05
CA ALA A 12 2.21 23.22 32.67
C ALA A 12 1.01 22.27 32.38
N ALA A 13 -0.18 22.54 32.91
CA ALA A 13 -1.37 21.72 32.68
C ALA A 13 -2.09 22.04 31.35
N SER A 14 -1.80 23.18 30.72
CA SER A 14 -2.44 23.56 29.44
C SER A 14 -1.68 23.10 28.19
N LEU A 15 -0.47 22.53 28.34
CA LEU A 15 0.35 22.05 27.22
C LEU A 15 0.18 20.54 26.94
N PHE A 16 -0.61 19.81 27.73
CA PHE A 16 -0.85 18.38 27.54
C PHE A 16 -2.23 18.01 27.01
N ASN A 17 -2.99 18.96 26.46
CA ASN A 17 -4.22 18.67 25.74
C ASN A 17 -4.00 18.70 24.23
N ILE A 18 -2.97 18.03 23.73
CA ILE A 18 -2.93 17.56 22.36
C ILE A 18 -3.58 16.15 22.36
N ASN A 19 -4.86 16.09 22.70
CA ASN A 19 -5.72 14.97 22.35
C ASN A 19 -6.15 15.06 20.89
N GLY A 20 -5.19 15.26 20.00
CA GLY A 20 -5.27 14.92 18.59
C GLY A 20 -4.75 13.52 18.35
N GLN A 21 -4.93 12.60 19.27
CA GLN A 21 -4.97 11.19 18.96
C GLN A 21 -6.28 10.98 18.19
N SER A 22 -6.22 11.16 16.86
CA SER A 22 -7.08 10.35 16.02
C SER A 22 -6.93 8.94 16.58
N LYS A 23 -8.01 8.35 17.13
CA LYS A 23 -8.07 6.91 17.32
C LYS A 23 -7.67 6.32 15.97
N LEU A 24 -6.41 5.89 15.83
CA LEU A 24 -6.09 4.91 14.82
C LEU A 24 -7.07 3.78 15.10
N SER A 25 -8.06 3.64 14.21
CA SER A 25 -9.07 2.61 14.40
C SER A 25 -8.31 1.31 14.53
N GLU A 26 -8.73 0.45 15.43
CA GLU A 26 -8.16 -0.90 15.65
C GLU A 26 -8.06 -1.75 14.37
N ASN A 27 -8.49 -1.21 13.24
CA ASN A 27 -8.46 -1.80 11.91
C ASN A 27 -7.24 -1.42 11.05
N THR A 28 -6.31 -0.59 11.52
CA THR A 28 -5.16 -0.12 10.72
C THR A 28 -3.95 -1.02 10.88
N THR A 29 -4.11 -2.29 10.64
CA THR A 29 -3.03 -3.27 10.79
C THR A 29 -2.52 -3.82 9.46
N LEU A 30 -3.13 -3.41 8.36
CA LEU A 30 -2.70 -3.70 7.00
C LEU A 30 -2.61 -2.39 6.22
N ALA A 31 -1.44 -2.11 5.66
CA ALA A 31 -1.17 -0.93 4.86
C ALA A 31 -0.99 -1.32 3.39
N ILE A 32 -1.52 -0.51 2.48
CA ILE A 32 -1.33 -0.66 1.03
C ILE A 32 -0.86 0.68 0.49
N ALA A 33 0.28 0.68 -0.19
CA ALA A 33 0.82 1.85 -0.87
C ALA A 33 0.18 2.05 -2.26
N CYS A 34 0.43 3.20 -2.86
CA CYS A 34 0.01 3.49 -4.22
C CYS A 34 1.25 3.84 -5.05
N GLU A 35 1.56 2.98 -6.00
CA GLU A 35 2.61 3.23 -6.99
C GLU A 35 2.15 4.19 -8.09
N THR A 36 3.12 4.81 -8.72
CA THR A 36 2.88 5.68 -9.87
C THR A 36 2.24 4.88 -11.02
N PRO A 37 1.13 5.36 -11.61
CA PRO A 37 0.47 4.69 -12.70
C PRO A 37 1.38 4.45 -13.91
N ILE A 38 1.22 3.31 -14.57
CA ILE A 38 2.04 2.86 -15.68
C ILE A 38 1.33 3.14 -17.02
N GLY A 39 2.10 3.47 -18.07
CA GLY A 39 1.57 3.67 -19.42
C GLY A 39 0.85 5.00 -19.61
N ILE A 40 1.15 5.99 -18.76
CA ILE A 40 0.57 7.34 -18.80
C ILE A 40 1.69 8.36 -18.88
N ASP A 41 1.75 9.11 -19.97
CA ASP A 41 2.78 10.13 -20.19
C ASP A 41 2.40 11.51 -19.65
N ASN A 42 1.12 11.73 -19.35
CA ASN A 42 0.60 13.01 -18.87
C ASN A 42 0.71 13.11 -17.35
N GLN A 43 1.58 13.97 -16.83
CA GLN A 43 1.82 14.15 -15.41
C GLN A 43 0.57 14.57 -14.62
N ASN A 44 -0.32 15.37 -15.21
CA ASN A 44 -1.58 15.75 -14.56
C ASN A 44 -2.51 14.53 -14.41
N ALA A 45 -2.61 13.69 -15.44
CA ALA A 45 -3.37 12.45 -15.38
C ALA A 45 -2.82 11.49 -14.32
N ILE A 46 -1.50 11.33 -14.24
CA ILE A 46 -0.82 10.54 -13.20
C ILE A 46 -1.26 11.02 -11.82
N THR A 47 -1.13 12.32 -11.55
CA THR A 47 -1.49 12.92 -10.27
C THR A 47 -2.97 12.71 -9.91
N ILE A 48 -3.88 12.84 -10.87
CA ILE A 48 -5.32 12.62 -10.66
C ILE A 48 -5.58 11.16 -10.26
N ILE A 49 -5.00 10.21 -11.00
CA ILE A 49 -5.17 8.77 -10.72
C ILE A 49 -4.63 8.42 -9.35
N GLU A 50 -3.38 8.81 -9.05
CA GLU A 50 -2.77 8.56 -7.75
C GLU A 50 -3.63 9.09 -6.60
N ASN A 51 -4.09 10.34 -6.69
CA ASN A 51 -4.89 10.94 -5.65
C ASN A 51 -6.22 10.18 -5.43
N ASN A 52 -6.88 9.75 -6.51
CA ASN A 52 -8.12 8.99 -6.41
C ASN A 52 -7.91 7.58 -5.83
N ILE A 53 -6.82 6.89 -6.22
CA ILE A 53 -6.46 5.58 -5.64
C ILE A 53 -6.07 5.72 -4.17
N LYS A 54 -5.21 6.69 -3.83
CA LYS A 54 -4.84 6.99 -2.43
C LYS A 54 -6.07 7.29 -1.58
N GLN A 55 -7.00 8.10 -2.11
CA GLN A 55 -8.27 8.39 -1.42
C GLN A 55 -9.12 7.14 -1.24
N ALA A 56 -9.18 6.24 -2.23
CA ALA A 56 -9.90 4.98 -2.10
C ALA A 56 -9.29 4.09 -1.00
N LEU A 57 -7.96 4.02 -0.90
CA LEU A 57 -7.26 3.29 0.16
C LEU A 57 -7.55 3.92 1.53
N VAL A 58 -7.49 5.26 1.66
CA VAL A 58 -7.84 5.99 2.90
C VAL A 58 -9.27 5.68 3.34
N LEU A 59 -10.24 5.71 2.43
CA LEU A 59 -11.65 5.40 2.72
C LEU A 59 -11.87 3.96 3.22
N ASN A 60 -10.92 3.07 2.95
CA ASN A 60 -10.92 1.68 3.43
C ASN A 60 -9.95 1.45 4.60
N GLY A 61 -9.29 2.50 5.12
CA GLY A 61 -8.37 2.42 6.25
C GLY A 61 -7.06 1.70 5.95
N LEU A 62 -6.61 1.66 4.68
CA LEU A 62 -5.47 0.86 4.24
C LEU A 62 -4.31 1.69 3.65
N SER A 63 -4.43 3.02 3.62
CA SER A 63 -3.43 3.89 2.97
C SER A 63 -2.13 3.97 3.75
N ALA A 64 -1.01 3.84 3.04
CA ALA A 64 0.34 4.11 3.53
C ALA A 64 1.16 4.82 2.46
N THR A 65 2.23 5.51 2.89
CA THR A 65 3.22 6.10 1.98
C THR A 65 4.10 5.01 1.39
N GLU A 66 4.47 4.04 2.22
CA GLU A 66 5.32 2.90 1.86
C GLU A 66 4.71 1.64 2.45
N SER A 67 4.67 0.57 1.67
CA SER A 67 4.21 -0.74 2.12
C SER A 67 4.75 -1.84 1.19
N ARG A 68 4.88 -3.04 1.72
CA ARG A 68 5.10 -4.26 0.95
C ARG A 68 3.98 -4.48 -0.07
N PHE A 69 2.73 -4.20 0.33
CA PHE A 69 1.57 -4.33 -0.55
C PHE A 69 1.32 -3.02 -1.27
N THR A 70 1.08 -3.09 -2.57
CA THR A 70 0.89 -1.88 -3.36
C THR A 70 -0.19 -2.05 -4.41
N THR A 71 -0.76 -0.90 -4.82
CA THR A 71 -1.61 -0.84 -6.01
C THR A 71 -0.76 -0.52 -7.23
N ILE A 72 -0.90 -1.30 -8.28
CA ILE A 72 -0.33 -1.05 -9.61
C ILE A 72 -1.49 -0.68 -10.51
N THR A 73 -1.47 0.53 -11.07
CA THR A 73 -2.53 1.04 -11.95
C THR A 73 -1.98 1.27 -13.35
N SER A 74 -2.71 0.82 -14.36
CA SER A 74 -2.44 1.16 -15.76
C SER A 74 -3.70 1.71 -16.42
N ALA A 75 -3.54 2.64 -17.37
CA ALA A 75 -4.62 3.14 -18.18
C ALA A 75 -4.19 3.17 -19.64
N ALA A 76 -4.94 2.49 -20.48
CA ALA A 76 -4.68 2.38 -21.91
C ALA A 76 -5.83 2.98 -22.71
N LEU A 77 -5.50 3.76 -23.73
CA LEU A 77 -6.49 4.27 -24.67
C LEU A 77 -6.93 3.13 -25.59
N ILE A 78 -8.25 2.82 -25.60
CA ILE A 78 -8.83 1.76 -26.42
C ILE A 78 -9.33 2.34 -27.75
N ASN A 79 -10.02 3.47 -27.70
CA ASN A 79 -10.64 4.08 -28.87
C ASN A 79 -10.71 5.60 -28.78
N LYS A 80 -10.62 6.24 -29.95
CA LYS A 80 -10.88 7.67 -30.14
C LYS A 80 -11.97 7.85 -31.17
N ASP A 81 -12.87 8.79 -30.94
CA ASP A 81 -13.94 9.14 -31.86
C ASP A 81 -14.18 10.65 -31.84
N VAL A 82 -14.87 11.14 -32.87
CA VAL A 82 -15.29 12.54 -33.00
C VAL A 82 -16.75 12.58 -33.37
N THR A 83 -17.54 13.35 -32.61
CA THR A 83 -18.97 13.46 -32.92
C THR A 83 -19.23 14.21 -34.22
N ALA A 84 -20.28 13.84 -34.95
CA ALA A 84 -20.74 14.54 -36.14
C ALA A 84 -21.57 15.82 -35.83
N THR A 85 -21.42 16.38 -34.63
CA THR A 85 -22.14 17.58 -34.15
C THR A 85 -21.39 18.87 -34.49
N ALA A 86 -22.07 20.01 -34.42
CA ALA A 86 -21.46 21.32 -34.55
C ALA A 86 -21.69 22.14 -33.27
N PRO A 87 -20.65 22.40 -32.46
CA PRO A 87 -19.26 22.01 -32.64
C PRO A 87 -19.03 20.50 -32.44
N ALA A 88 -18.01 19.96 -33.07
CA ALA A 88 -17.59 18.57 -32.92
C ALA A 88 -16.98 18.37 -31.54
N LYS A 89 -17.22 17.20 -30.93
CA LYS A 89 -16.63 16.78 -29.65
C LYS A 89 -15.73 15.57 -29.83
N TYR A 90 -14.64 15.56 -29.17
CA TYR A 90 -13.72 14.42 -29.09
C TYR A 90 -14.18 13.46 -27.99
N ILE A 91 -14.05 12.17 -28.27
CA ILE A 91 -14.41 11.08 -27.36
C ILE A 91 -13.19 10.18 -27.20
N ASN A 92 -12.76 9.96 -25.96
CA ASN A 92 -11.73 9.00 -25.61
C ASN A 92 -12.32 7.89 -24.73
N ILE A 93 -12.11 6.63 -25.13
CA ILE A 93 -12.45 5.45 -24.36
C ILE A 93 -11.16 4.81 -23.92
N MET A 94 -11.01 4.63 -22.61
CA MET A 94 -9.81 4.07 -21.99
C MET A 94 -10.18 2.87 -21.11
N GLU A 95 -9.31 1.88 -21.05
CA GLU A 95 -9.36 0.81 -20.07
C GLU A 95 -8.42 1.13 -18.92
N VAL A 96 -8.94 1.04 -17.71
CA VAL A 96 -8.16 1.18 -16.48
C VAL A 96 -8.08 -0.20 -15.81
N SER A 97 -6.87 -0.68 -15.60
CA SER A 97 -6.59 -1.92 -14.89
C SER A 97 -5.85 -1.61 -13.59
N ILE A 98 -6.33 -2.19 -12.49
CA ILE A 98 -5.77 -1.98 -11.15
C ILE A 98 -5.52 -3.34 -10.52
N PHE A 99 -4.29 -3.54 -10.03
CA PHE A 99 -3.85 -4.71 -9.31
C PHE A 99 -3.48 -4.33 -7.89
N ILE A 100 -3.65 -5.24 -6.94
CA ILE A 100 -3.06 -5.17 -5.61
C ILE A 100 -2.14 -6.36 -5.48
N ALA A 101 -0.85 -6.09 -5.25
CA ALA A 101 0.20 -7.10 -5.27
C ALA A 101 1.17 -6.91 -4.11
N ASP A 102 1.85 -7.99 -3.76
CA ASP A 102 3.02 -7.99 -2.92
C ASP A 102 4.26 -7.76 -3.78
N LEU A 103 4.92 -6.62 -3.60
CA LEU A 103 6.15 -6.29 -4.33
C LEU A 103 7.30 -7.27 -4.04
N TYR A 104 7.23 -7.96 -2.92
CA TYR A 104 8.27 -8.86 -2.46
C TYR A 104 8.20 -10.25 -3.10
N THR A 105 7.00 -10.83 -3.12
CA THR A 105 6.77 -12.17 -3.69
C THR A 105 6.26 -12.14 -5.12
N GLY A 106 5.74 -11.01 -5.58
CA GLY A 106 5.06 -10.87 -6.86
C GLY A 106 3.66 -11.49 -6.87
N VAL A 107 3.14 -11.87 -5.70
CA VAL A 107 1.78 -12.42 -5.58
C VAL A 107 0.75 -11.33 -5.78
N ILE A 108 -0.23 -11.56 -6.67
CA ILE A 108 -1.35 -10.67 -6.91
C ILE A 108 -2.53 -11.11 -6.04
N PHE A 109 -2.96 -10.25 -5.13
CA PHE A 109 -4.08 -10.49 -4.21
C PHE A 109 -5.43 -10.05 -4.76
N GLY A 110 -5.44 -9.29 -5.82
CA GLY A 110 -6.66 -8.91 -6.50
C GLY A 110 -6.42 -8.06 -7.72
N GLN A 111 -7.37 -8.09 -8.64
CA GLN A 111 -7.33 -7.28 -9.85
C GLN A 111 -8.74 -6.85 -10.26
N THR A 112 -8.84 -5.72 -10.93
CA THR A 112 -10.07 -5.25 -11.58
C THR A 112 -9.73 -4.44 -12.80
N SER A 113 -10.61 -4.46 -13.80
CA SER A 113 -10.57 -3.52 -14.91
C SER A 113 -11.95 -2.93 -15.21
N PHE A 114 -11.96 -1.73 -15.76
CA PHE A 114 -13.16 -1.05 -16.20
C PHE A 114 -12.84 0.01 -17.24
N GLU A 115 -13.81 0.21 -18.13
CA GLU A 115 -13.73 1.27 -19.13
C GLU A 115 -14.18 2.61 -18.54
N ILE A 116 -13.51 3.67 -18.99
CA ILE A 116 -13.87 5.06 -18.74
C ILE A 116 -14.00 5.79 -20.06
N LYS A 117 -14.95 6.71 -20.16
CA LYS A 117 -15.21 7.50 -21.36
C LYS A 117 -15.13 8.98 -21.02
N GLY A 118 -14.28 9.70 -21.74
CA GLY A 118 -14.18 11.16 -21.66
C GLY A 118 -14.66 11.83 -22.93
N VAL A 119 -15.17 13.06 -22.76
CA VAL A 119 -15.65 13.92 -23.85
C VAL A 119 -15.12 15.32 -23.63
N GLY A 120 -14.59 15.94 -24.69
CA GLY A 120 -14.02 17.29 -24.63
C GLY A 120 -14.09 18.03 -25.95
N ASP A 121 -13.72 19.30 -25.95
CA ASP A 121 -13.60 20.13 -27.16
C ASP A 121 -12.28 19.87 -27.92
N SER A 122 -11.37 19.16 -27.28
CA SER A 122 -10.11 18.67 -27.86
C SER A 122 -9.83 17.24 -27.39
N ASP A 123 -8.91 16.55 -28.07
CA ASP A 123 -8.45 15.21 -27.69
C ASP A 123 -7.86 15.19 -26.27
N GLY A 124 -7.07 16.22 -25.92
CA GLY A 124 -6.49 16.37 -24.59
C GLY A 124 -7.54 16.56 -23.49
N GLU A 125 -8.57 17.37 -23.74
CA GLU A 125 -9.66 17.55 -22.80
C GLU A 125 -10.48 16.26 -22.63
N ALA A 126 -10.79 15.57 -23.71
CA ALA A 126 -11.48 14.28 -23.67
C ALA A 126 -10.66 13.24 -22.89
N TYR A 127 -9.33 13.24 -23.03
CA TYR A 127 -8.44 12.38 -22.27
C TYR A 127 -8.50 12.67 -20.76
N ILE A 128 -8.36 13.93 -20.39
CA ILE A 128 -8.41 14.34 -18.98
C ILE A 128 -9.80 14.12 -18.37
N ASP A 129 -10.89 14.38 -19.13
CA ASP A 129 -12.25 14.07 -18.68
C ASP A 129 -12.44 12.57 -18.42
N ALA A 130 -11.86 11.68 -19.27
CA ALA A 130 -11.87 10.26 -19.00
C ALA A 130 -11.18 9.92 -17.68
N ILE A 131 -9.96 10.46 -17.45
CA ILE A 131 -9.21 10.23 -16.23
C ILE A 131 -9.97 10.67 -14.96
N HIS A 132 -10.71 11.76 -15.02
CA HIS A 132 -11.55 12.21 -13.91
C HIS A 132 -12.71 11.26 -13.56
N LYS A 133 -13.06 10.30 -14.45
CA LYS A 133 -14.05 9.26 -14.11
C LYS A 133 -13.49 8.16 -13.21
N ILE A 134 -12.17 8.09 -13.04
CA ILE A 134 -11.54 7.23 -12.03
C ILE A 134 -11.86 7.84 -10.67
N ASN A 135 -12.85 7.26 -9.98
CA ASN A 135 -13.39 7.82 -8.74
C ASN A 135 -13.05 6.92 -7.56
N ALA A 136 -12.59 7.52 -6.46
CA ALA A 136 -12.27 6.82 -5.20
C ALA A 136 -13.45 6.01 -4.62
N ARG A 137 -14.69 6.38 -4.97
CA ARG A 137 -15.91 5.68 -4.55
C ARG A 137 -16.40 4.64 -5.56
N ASN A 138 -15.64 4.37 -6.62
CA ASN A 138 -16.00 3.36 -7.62
C ASN A 138 -16.27 2.01 -6.94
N PRO A 139 -17.45 1.38 -7.16
CA PRO A 139 -17.81 0.11 -6.53
C PRO A 139 -16.83 -1.02 -6.85
N LYS A 140 -16.29 -1.08 -8.08
CA LYS A 140 -15.30 -2.09 -8.48
C LYS A 140 -13.99 -1.92 -7.72
N LEU A 141 -13.51 -0.67 -7.56
CA LEU A 141 -12.32 -0.36 -6.80
C LEU A 141 -12.49 -0.72 -5.31
N ARG A 142 -13.63 -0.36 -4.72
CA ARG A 142 -13.95 -0.73 -3.34
C ARG A 142 -14.02 -2.24 -3.14
N LYS A 143 -14.64 -2.97 -4.09
CA LYS A 143 -14.69 -4.44 -4.06
C LYS A 143 -13.30 -5.05 -4.16
N LEU A 144 -12.44 -4.52 -5.05
CA LEU A 144 -11.06 -4.93 -5.20
C LEU A 144 -10.29 -4.77 -3.87
N ILE A 145 -10.32 -3.58 -3.26
CA ILE A 145 -9.59 -3.28 -2.02
C ILE A 145 -10.04 -4.20 -0.88
N LYS A 146 -11.36 -4.41 -0.74
CA LYS A 146 -11.90 -5.30 0.28
C LYS A 146 -11.46 -6.75 0.05
N GLY A 147 -11.62 -7.26 -1.18
CA GLY A 147 -11.22 -8.63 -1.52
C GLY A 147 -9.73 -8.87 -1.37
N ALA A 148 -8.90 -7.91 -1.78
CA ALA A 148 -7.46 -8.02 -1.60
C ALA A 148 -7.04 -8.05 -0.12
N LYS A 149 -7.70 -7.26 0.74
CA LYS A 149 -7.48 -7.34 2.20
C LYS A 149 -7.74 -8.74 2.73
N GLU A 150 -8.87 -9.33 2.35
CA GLU A 150 -9.26 -10.69 2.75
C GLU A 150 -8.24 -11.72 2.23
N SER A 151 -7.85 -11.62 0.96
CA SER A 151 -6.87 -12.54 0.34
C SER A 151 -5.47 -12.41 0.95
N ILE A 152 -5.03 -11.22 1.34
CA ILE A 152 -3.75 -11.03 2.04
C ILE A 152 -3.78 -11.73 3.40
N ILE A 153 -4.85 -11.56 4.18
CA ILE A 153 -4.99 -12.20 5.49
C ILE A 153 -4.96 -13.72 5.33
N GLU A 154 -5.77 -14.26 4.43
CA GLU A 154 -5.84 -15.70 4.15
C GLU A 154 -4.48 -16.27 3.72
N TYR A 155 -3.72 -15.53 2.89
CA TYR A 155 -2.38 -15.94 2.49
C TYR A 155 -1.45 -16.09 3.68
N PHE A 156 -1.38 -15.10 4.57
CA PHE A 156 -0.50 -15.15 5.74
C PHE A 156 -0.92 -16.20 6.75
N GLU A 157 -2.21 -16.44 6.92
CA GLU A 157 -2.73 -17.47 7.81
C GLU A 157 -2.43 -18.87 7.26
N SER A 158 -2.65 -19.10 5.97
CA SER A 158 -2.43 -20.41 5.34
C SER A 158 -0.95 -20.78 5.16
N HIS A 159 -0.04 -19.80 5.06
CA HIS A 159 1.41 -20.02 4.93
C HIS A 159 2.19 -19.74 6.22
N SER A 160 1.50 -19.68 7.35
CA SER A 160 2.10 -19.29 8.63
C SER A 160 3.31 -20.15 9.03
N GLU A 161 3.19 -21.47 8.92
CA GLU A 161 4.29 -22.41 9.26
C GLU A 161 5.49 -22.23 8.34
N GLU A 162 5.26 -22.05 7.04
CA GLU A 162 6.33 -21.83 6.06
C GLU A 162 7.08 -20.52 6.33
N ILE A 163 6.35 -19.44 6.61
CA ILE A 163 6.93 -18.13 6.94
C ILE A 163 7.78 -18.22 8.20
N LEU A 164 7.28 -18.85 9.25
CA LEU A 164 8.03 -19.04 10.49
C LEU A 164 9.28 -19.91 10.29
N CYS A 165 9.19 -20.96 9.47
CA CYS A 165 10.32 -21.79 9.11
C CYS A 165 11.41 -21.00 8.36
N ARG A 166 11.03 -20.10 7.45
CA ARG A 166 12.00 -19.22 6.77
C ARG A 166 12.70 -18.28 7.77
N ILE A 167 11.95 -17.66 8.68
CA ILE A 167 12.53 -16.81 9.73
C ILE A 167 13.54 -17.62 10.57
N ASP A 168 13.15 -18.81 11.03
CA ASP A 168 14.04 -19.68 11.81
C ASP A 168 15.30 -20.09 11.03
N SER A 169 15.19 -20.30 9.74
CA SER A 169 16.32 -20.61 8.86
C SER A 169 17.30 -19.45 8.74
N TYR A 170 16.80 -18.23 8.56
CA TYR A 170 17.61 -17.01 8.57
C TYR A 170 18.28 -16.77 9.93
N MET A 171 17.55 -16.97 11.02
CA MET A 171 18.14 -16.86 12.37
C MET A 171 19.25 -17.86 12.60
N LYS A 172 19.10 -19.13 12.20
CA LYS A 172 20.14 -20.15 12.26
C LYS A 172 21.36 -19.81 11.40
N ALA A 173 21.14 -19.22 10.23
CA ALA A 173 22.21 -18.75 9.35
C ALA A 173 22.87 -17.45 9.83
N LYS A 174 22.39 -16.82 10.91
CA LYS A 174 22.78 -15.49 11.38
C LYS A 174 22.52 -14.38 10.37
N ASP A 175 21.64 -14.61 9.41
CA ASP A 175 21.14 -13.59 8.48
C ASP A 175 19.98 -12.83 9.14
N TYR A 176 20.36 -12.03 10.12
CA TYR A 176 19.40 -11.29 10.94
C TYR A 176 18.60 -10.25 10.15
N LYS A 177 19.17 -9.71 9.07
CA LYS A 177 18.46 -8.77 8.20
C LYS A 177 17.30 -9.44 7.50
N SER A 178 17.54 -10.56 6.83
CA SER A 178 16.49 -11.31 6.15
C SER A 178 15.41 -11.81 7.13
N ALA A 179 15.82 -12.28 8.32
CA ALA A 179 14.88 -12.67 9.37
C ALA A 179 13.96 -11.54 9.79
N ALA A 180 14.53 -10.35 10.04
CA ALA A 180 13.76 -9.18 10.45
C ALA A 180 12.86 -8.65 9.31
N TYR A 181 13.32 -8.64 8.06
CA TYR A 181 12.49 -8.27 6.92
C TYR A 181 11.29 -9.19 6.75
N GLU A 182 11.48 -10.50 6.86
CA GLU A 182 10.40 -11.46 6.76
C GLU A 182 9.38 -11.28 7.89
N ALA A 183 9.85 -11.09 9.13
CA ALA A 183 9.01 -10.90 10.29
C ALA A 183 8.21 -9.59 10.24
N TYR A 184 8.85 -8.47 9.87
CA TYR A 184 8.18 -7.16 9.77
C TYR A 184 7.23 -7.07 8.57
N ALA A 185 7.37 -7.94 7.59
CA ALA A 185 6.47 -8.02 6.45
C ALA A 185 5.09 -8.60 6.80
N ILE A 186 4.98 -9.28 7.96
CA ILE A 186 3.71 -9.89 8.41
C ILE A 186 2.74 -8.79 8.83
N PRO A 187 1.53 -8.74 8.24
CA PRO A 187 0.53 -7.77 8.66
C PRO A 187 0.12 -7.98 10.13
N MET A 188 0.05 -6.90 10.92
CA MET A 188 -0.34 -6.97 12.34
C MET A 188 -1.76 -7.53 12.55
N VAL A 189 -2.60 -7.55 11.51
CA VAL A 189 -3.93 -8.19 11.54
C VAL A 189 -3.82 -9.70 11.72
N CYS A 190 -2.76 -10.34 11.25
CA CYS A 190 -2.45 -11.76 11.48
C CYS A 190 -1.74 -11.92 12.83
N ARG A 191 -2.44 -11.59 13.93
CA ARG A 191 -1.86 -11.40 15.28
C ARG A 191 -1.00 -12.56 15.76
N ASP A 192 -1.49 -13.79 15.60
CA ASP A 192 -0.78 -14.98 16.11
C ASP A 192 0.53 -15.20 15.38
N LEU A 193 0.53 -15.09 14.05
CA LEU A 193 1.72 -15.17 13.26
C LEU A 193 2.70 -14.02 13.53
N TYR A 194 2.17 -12.78 13.63
CA TYR A 194 2.97 -11.60 13.96
C TYR A 194 3.67 -11.73 15.30
N ASN A 195 2.98 -12.18 16.34
CA ASN A 195 3.54 -12.39 17.68
C ASN A 195 4.63 -13.47 17.64
N GLN A 196 4.35 -14.61 17.04
CA GLN A 196 5.33 -15.70 16.91
C GLN A 196 6.58 -15.28 16.14
N ALA A 197 6.44 -14.52 15.07
CA ALA A 197 7.56 -13.98 14.32
C ALA A 197 8.35 -12.96 15.14
N SER A 198 7.66 -12.07 15.85
CA SER A 198 8.29 -11.06 16.71
C SER A 198 9.11 -11.70 17.85
N GLU A 199 8.61 -12.78 18.47
CA GLU A 199 9.35 -13.54 19.47
C GLU A 199 10.65 -14.14 18.91
N ARG A 200 10.63 -14.66 17.66
CA ARG A 200 11.80 -15.23 17.01
C ARG A 200 12.91 -14.22 16.76
N ILE A 201 12.53 -12.99 16.40
CA ILE A 201 13.49 -11.92 16.10
C ILE A 201 13.87 -11.08 17.32
N ALA A 202 13.25 -11.30 18.49
CA ALA A 202 13.51 -10.53 19.71
C ALA A 202 14.97 -10.57 20.18
N TYR A 203 15.73 -11.56 19.77
CA TYR A 203 17.15 -11.72 20.09
C TYR A 203 18.11 -11.04 19.11
N ILE A 204 17.58 -10.40 18.06
CA ILE A 204 18.42 -9.68 17.10
C ILE A 204 18.94 -8.40 17.77
N PRO A 205 20.28 -8.13 17.71
CA PRO A 205 20.84 -6.90 18.27
C PRO A 205 20.16 -5.63 17.72
N ALA A 206 19.93 -4.65 18.60
CA ALA A 206 19.24 -3.41 18.24
C ALA A 206 19.97 -2.63 17.14
N GLU A 207 21.30 -2.72 17.07
CA GLU A 207 22.12 -2.08 16.03
C GLU A 207 21.79 -2.63 14.64
N VAL A 208 21.45 -3.92 14.55
CA VAL A 208 21.03 -4.54 13.27
C VAL A 208 19.62 -4.07 12.90
N LEU A 209 18.71 -4.01 13.88
CA LEU A 209 17.33 -3.60 13.66
C LEU A 209 17.21 -2.11 13.32
N SER A 210 18.08 -1.25 13.87
CA SER A 210 18.03 0.20 13.61
C SER A 210 18.32 0.57 12.15
N GLY A 211 19.00 -0.30 11.40
CA GLY A 211 19.27 -0.14 9.97
C GLY A 211 18.19 -0.73 9.06
N ILE A 212 17.15 -1.33 9.64
CA ILE A 212 16.08 -1.99 8.88
C ILE A 212 14.83 -1.12 8.96
N ASN A 213 14.49 -0.48 7.84
CA ASN A 213 13.18 0.15 7.69
C ASN A 213 12.24 -0.86 7.01
N PRO A 214 11.26 -1.43 7.73
CA PRO A 214 10.37 -2.46 7.18
C PRO A 214 9.47 -1.95 6.05
N ASN A 215 9.33 -0.63 5.94
CA ASN A 215 8.50 0.04 4.94
C ASN A 215 9.31 0.70 3.82
N ALA A 216 10.66 0.55 3.83
CA ALA A 216 11.50 1.28 2.89
C ALA A 216 11.64 0.55 1.54
N GLU A 217 11.88 1.35 0.51
CA GLU A 217 12.27 0.96 -0.85
C GLU A 217 13.43 -0.09 -0.89
N ASN A 218 14.20 -0.18 0.19
CA ASN A 218 15.26 -1.15 0.37
C ASN A 218 14.79 -2.61 0.46
N ILE A 219 13.55 -2.88 0.88
CA ILE A 219 12.98 -4.23 0.89
C ILE A 219 12.98 -4.80 -0.53
N ALA A 220 12.44 -4.05 -1.48
CA ALA A 220 12.41 -4.45 -2.90
C ALA A 220 13.82 -4.66 -3.46
N LYS A 221 14.75 -3.73 -3.22
CA LYS A 221 16.14 -3.81 -3.76
C LYS A 221 16.92 -4.99 -3.20
N HIS A 222 16.78 -5.33 -1.93
CA HIS A 222 17.52 -6.44 -1.31
C HIS A 222 17.13 -7.80 -1.91
N PHE A 223 15.85 -7.96 -2.27
CA PHE A 223 15.32 -9.22 -2.78
C PHE A 223 15.32 -9.38 -4.30
N TYR A 224 15.40 -8.28 -5.04
CA TYR A 224 15.60 -8.35 -6.49
C TYR A 224 17.06 -8.58 -6.89
N SER A 225 18.03 -8.37 -5.99
CA SER A 225 19.46 -8.53 -6.26
C SER A 225 20.00 -9.92 -5.94
N GLU A 226 19.27 -10.75 -5.19
CA GLU A 226 19.68 -12.12 -4.89
C GLU A 226 18.97 -13.15 -5.79
N PRO A 227 19.70 -14.08 -6.44
CA PRO A 227 19.06 -15.19 -7.15
C PRO A 227 18.23 -16.01 -6.16
N ARG A 228 16.95 -16.21 -6.47
CA ARG A 228 16.02 -17.05 -5.69
C ARG A 228 16.55 -18.49 -5.65
N GLY A 229 17.38 -18.78 -4.67
CA GLY A 229 17.64 -20.15 -4.29
C GLY A 229 16.39 -20.70 -3.61
N GLU A 230 15.81 -21.74 -4.15
CA GLU A 230 14.78 -22.54 -3.49
C GLU A 230 15.32 -23.03 -2.15
N ARG A 231 15.03 -22.29 -1.06
CA ARG A 231 15.33 -22.75 0.29
C ARG A 231 14.15 -23.58 0.75
N ILE A 232 14.20 -24.86 0.41
CA ILE A 232 13.22 -25.84 0.85
C ILE A 232 13.40 -26.03 2.36
N CYS A 233 12.40 -25.68 3.14
CA CYS A 233 12.25 -26.18 4.49
C CYS A 233 11.94 -27.68 4.37
N ASN A 234 12.96 -28.53 4.52
CA ASN A 234 12.73 -29.96 4.67
C ASN A 234 12.04 -30.18 6.02
N VAL A 235 10.78 -30.59 5.97
CA VAL A 235 10.00 -31.07 7.11
C VAL A 235 10.50 -32.47 7.49
#